data_e716fa010e3b22318c433ef1dddfdf0e
#
_entry.id   e716fa010e3b22318c433ef1dddfdf0e
#
_cell.length_a   1.000
_cell.length_b   1.000
_cell.length_c   1.000
_cell.angle_alpha   90.00
_cell.angle_beta   90.00
_cell.angle_gamma   90.00
#
_symmetry.space_group_name_H-M   'P 1'
#
loop_
_entity.id
_entity.type
_entity.pdbx_description
1 polymer ?
#
loop_
_entity_poly.entity_id
_entity_poly.type
_entity_poly.pdbx_seq_one_letter_code
_entity_poly.pdbx_strand_id
1 'polypeptide(L)'
;MTTSYDCNDAAQRAAGLEHAQKAIRENKCVVLPTDTVYGIGADAFSPMAVTLLLAAKGRSRQMPPPVLIPRLNALDGLATEVPAEARKLAEAFWPGGLTLILHAQPSLDWDLGETKGTVALRLPADDVAQDLLTLTGPLAVSSANRTGLPAAQTAAEAETMLAESVEVYLEGGRRPVDGEAESAPSTIIDATSLPLRVVRQGAISLERIREVVPGVLGAGEEPATADEAAKPAAESPAEEPAAETAAGSAAEEPAEAKPAAETPEA
;
A
#
# COMPACT_ATOMS: atom_id res chain seq x y z
N MET A 1 -3.69 28.05 -15.64
CA MET A 1 -3.29 28.64 -14.34
C MET A 1 -3.43 27.57 -13.29
N THR A 2 -2.39 27.30 -12.56
CA THR A 2 -2.39 26.35 -11.45
C THR A 2 -3.26 26.87 -10.30
N THR A 3 -4.10 26.01 -9.72
CA THR A 3 -4.99 26.36 -8.62
C THR A 3 -4.90 25.32 -7.51
N SER A 4 -4.75 25.79 -6.26
CA SER A 4 -4.75 24.93 -5.06
C SER A 4 -6.05 25.10 -4.28
N TYR A 5 -6.58 24.00 -3.73
CA TYR A 5 -7.81 23.95 -2.95
C TYR A 5 -7.58 23.24 -1.62
N ASP A 6 -8.00 23.85 -0.51
CA ASP A 6 -7.99 23.21 0.81
C ASP A 6 -9.21 22.29 0.94
N CYS A 7 -8.98 20.98 0.84
CA CYS A 7 -10.02 19.97 0.93
C CYS A 7 -10.52 19.70 2.36
N ASN A 8 -9.93 20.34 3.38
CA ASN A 8 -10.48 20.35 4.74
C ASN A 8 -11.66 21.34 4.88
N ASP A 9 -11.75 22.34 3.99
CA ASP A 9 -12.92 23.18 3.84
C ASP A 9 -13.90 22.56 2.83
N ALA A 10 -15.14 22.35 3.24
CA ALA A 10 -16.15 21.65 2.43
C ALA A 10 -16.46 22.36 1.09
N ALA A 11 -16.49 23.70 1.09
CA ALA A 11 -16.79 24.47 -0.11
C ALA A 11 -15.61 24.44 -1.10
N GLN A 12 -14.38 24.58 -0.60
CA GLN A 12 -13.18 24.45 -1.42
C GLN A 12 -13.00 23.02 -1.93
N ARG A 13 -13.28 21.98 -1.11
CA ARG A 13 -13.26 20.57 -1.54
C ARG A 13 -14.20 20.36 -2.73
N ALA A 14 -15.45 20.82 -2.63
CA ALA A 14 -16.42 20.67 -3.73
C ALA A 14 -15.94 21.38 -5.01
N ALA A 15 -15.49 22.63 -4.91
CA ALA A 15 -14.97 23.38 -6.04
C ALA A 15 -13.69 22.76 -6.62
N GLY A 16 -12.79 22.26 -5.75
CA GLY A 16 -11.56 21.59 -6.14
C GLY A 16 -11.80 20.29 -6.89
N LEU A 17 -12.73 19.46 -6.41
CA LEU A 17 -13.11 18.19 -7.07
C LEU A 17 -13.75 18.44 -8.44
N GLU A 18 -14.63 19.46 -8.57
CA GLU A 18 -15.22 19.86 -9.85
C GLU A 18 -14.15 20.34 -10.84
N HIS A 19 -13.23 21.20 -10.39
CA HIS A 19 -12.12 21.68 -11.22
C HIS A 19 -11.18 20.53 -11.62
N ALA A 20 -10.82 19.64 -10.68
CA ALA A 20 -9.99 18.48 -10.95
C ALA A 20 -10.64 17.53 -11.97
N GLN A 21 -11.95 17.26 -11.83
CA GLN A 21 -12.69 16.45 -12.81
C GLN A 21 -12.64 17.09 -14.21
N LYS A 22 -12.82 18.42 -14.31
CA LYS A 22 -12.72 19.15 -15.58
C LYS A 22 -11.31 19.04 -16.15
N ALA A 23 -10.28 19.28 -15.33
CA ALA A 23 -8.88 19.19 -15.74
C ALA A 23 -8.53 17.80 -16.30
N ILE A 24 -8.98 16.72 -15.62
CA ILE A 24 -8.79 15.34 -16.09
C ILE A 24 -9.44 15.11 -17.48
N ARG A 25 -10.68 15.58 -17.68
CA ARG A 25 -11.37 15.51 -18.99
C ARG A 25 -10.65 16.28 -20.10
N GLU A 26 -9.90 17.31 -19.73
CA GLU A 26 -9.06 18.12 -20.64
C GLU A 26 -7.64 17.54 -20.81
N ASN A 27 -7.39 16.28 -20.39
CA ASN A 27 -6.11 15.58 -20.41
C ASN A 27 -4.99 16.25 -19.58
N LYS A 28 -5.37 17.06 -18.57
CA LYS A 28 -4.41 17.72 -17.68
C LYS A 28 -4.12 16.87 -16.45
N CYS A 29 -2.98 17.11 -15.82
CA CYS A 29 -2.61 16.47 -14.57
C CYS A 29 -3.19 17.23 -13.36
N VAL A 30 -3.53 16.46 -12.33
CA VAL A 30 -3.95 16.96 -11.02
C VAL A 30 -3.09 16.32 -9.93
N VAL A 31 -2.94 17.00 -8.78
CA VAL A 31 -2.32 16.44 -7.58
C VAL A 31 -3.40 16.18 -6.54
N LEU A 32 -3.36 15.00 -5.94
CA LEU A 32 -4.34 14.54 -4.94
C LEU A 32 -3.62 13.85 -3.77
N PRO A 33 -4.16 13.96 -2.53
CA PRO A 33 -3.67 13.18 -1.40
C PRO A 33 -4.01 11.71 -1.58
N THR A 34 -3.21 10.82 -0.96
CA THR A 34 -3.56 9.41 -0.75
C THR A 34 -3.22 9.02 0.69
N ASP A 35 -3.59 7.82 1.11
CA ASP A 35 -3.24 7.27 2.42
C ASP A 35 -1.74 7.09 2.65
N THR A 36 -0.91 7.18 1.61
CA THR A 36 0.56 7.01 1.70
C THR A 36 1.31 8.32 1.47
N VAL A 37 1.24 8.87 0.25
CA VAL A 37 1.90 10.10 -0.19
C VAL A 37 1.00 10.83 -1.17
N TYR A 38 1.30 12.08 -1.49
CA TYR A 38 0.60 12.76 -2.58
C TYR A 38 0.92 12.12 -3.93
N GLY A 39 -0.11 12.04 -4.79
CA GLY A 39 -0.02 11.52 -6.16
C GLY A 39 -0.25 12.60 -7.21
N ILE A 40 0.48 12.55 -8.31
CA ILE A 40 0.10 13.22 -9.56
C ILE A 40 -0.71 12.23 -10.38
N GLY A 41 -1.91 12.65 -10.80
CA GLY A 41 -2.90 11.82 -11.49
C GLY A 41 -3.28 12.39 -12.85
N ALA A 42 -3.63 11.50 -13.78
CA ALA A 42 -4.11 11.80 -15.12
C ALA A 42 -5.11 10.73 -15.57
N ASP A 43 -5.92 11.00 -16.57
CA ASP A 43 -6.83 10.00 -17.15
C ASP A 43 -6.05 8.76 -17.64
N ALA A 44 -6.37 7.59 -17.08
CA ALA A 44 -5.71 6.33 -17.44
C ALA A 44 -6.02 5.88 -18.87
N PHE A 45 -7.14 6.33 -19.44
CA PHE A 45 -7.58 5.98 -20.78
C PHE A 45 -7.16 6.99 -21.86
N SER A 46 -6.45 8.07 -21.48
CA SER A 46 -5.88 9.04 -22.41
C SER A 46 -4.38 8.89 -22.55
N PRO A 47 -3.86 8.35 -23.67
CA PRO A 47 -2.42 8.26 -23.93
C PRO A 47 -1.70 9.61 -23.85
N MET A 48 -2.39 10.70 -24.23
CA MET A 48 -1.87 12.06 -24.11
C MET A 48 -1.69 12.45 -22.63
N ALA A 49 -2.71 12.22 -21.80
CA ALA A 49 -2.67 12.56 -20.36
C ALA A 49 -1.58 11.77 -19.62
N VAL A 50 -1.44 10.46 -19.93
CA VAL A 50 -0.36 9.63 -19.39
C VAL A 50 1.02 10.14 -19.83
N THR A 51 1.16 10.56 -21.08
CA THR A 51 2.43 11.14 -21.59
C THR A 51 2.79 12.42 -20.84
N LEU A 52 1.82 13.31 -20.59
CA LEU A 52 2.02 14.55 -19.81
C LEU A 52 2.39 14.25 -18.37
N LEU A 53 1.76 13.26 -17.73
CA LEU A 53 2.11 12.81 -16.39
C LEU A 53 3.56 12.32 -16.32
N LEU A 54 3.99 11.47 -17.26
CA LEU A 54 5.36 10.97 -17.32
C LEU A 54 6.36 12.10 -17.55
N ALA A 55 6.03 13.05 -18.45
CA ALA A 55 6.85 14.23 -18.73
C ALA A 55 7.01 15.13 -17.49
N ALA A 56 5.91 15.40 -16.74
CA ALA A 56 5.93 16.19 -15.52
C ALA A 56 6.89 15.62 -14.48
N LYS A 57 7.01 14.29 -14.42
CA LYS A 57 7.92 13.57 -13.52
C LYS A 57 9.35 13.43 -14.04
N GLY A 58 9.61 13.73 -15.32
CA GLY A 58 10.87 13.35 -15.98
C GLY A 58 11.07 11.83 -16.03
N ARG A 59 10.00 11.07 -16.28
CA ARG A 59 9.97 9.60 -16.28
C ARG A 59 9.79 9.07 -17.70
N SER A 60 10.51 8.00 -18.04
CA SER A 60 10.35 7.33 -19.34
C SER A 60 9.13 6.40 -19.35
N ARG A 61 8.69 5.98 -20.52
CA ARG A 61 7.63 4.99 -20.74
C ARG A 61 7.94 3.60 -20.16
N GLN A 62 9.20 3.30 -19.88
CA GLN A 62 9.65 2.04 -19.23
C GLN A 62 9.25 1.94 -17.76
N MET A 63 8.74 3.02 -17.18
CA MET A 63 8.28 3.06 -15.79
C MET A 63 6.80 3.45 -15.74
N PRO A 64 5.89 2.57 -16.19
CA PRO A 64 4.46 2.87 -16.27
C PRO A 64 3.89 3.22 -14.90
N PRO A 65 2.95 4.19 -14.81
CA PRO A 65 2.29 4.52 -13.57
C PRO A 65 1.28 3.45 -13.18
N PRO A 66 1.09 3.17 -11.88
CA PRO A 66 -0.07 2.42 -11.42
C PRO A 66 -1.37 3.17 -11.69
N VAL A 67 -2.48 2.43 -11.67
CA VAL A 67 -3.83 2.95 -11.82
C VAL A 67 -4.56 2.87 -10.49
N LEU A 68 -5.04 4.01 -9.98
CA LEU A 68 -5.93 4.07 -8.84
C LEU A 68 -7.37 3.82 -9.30
N ILE A 69 -8.10 3.00 -8.54
CA ILE A 69 -9.47 2.59 -8.83
C ILE A 69 -10.44 3.06 -7.74
N PRO A 70 -11.71 3.37 -8.10
CA PRO A 70 -12.69 3.88 -7.13
C PRO A 70 -13.26 2.81 -6.20
N ARG A 71 -13.20 1.53 -6.58
CA ARG A 71 -13.84 0.42 -5.86
C ARG A 71 -13.29 -0.94 -6.27
N LEU A 72 -13.41 -1.92 -5.37
CA LEU A 72 -12.84 -3.26 -5.56
C LEU A 72 -13.35 -3.96 -6.84
N ASN A 73 -14.63 -3.83 -7.17
CA ASN A 73 -15.19 -4.49 -8.35
C ASN A 73 -14.69 -3.92 -9.69
N ALA A 74 -14.00 -2.77 -9.70
CA ALA A 74 -13.32 -2.28 -10.90
C ALA A 74 -12.13 -3.19 -11.30
N LEU A 75 -11.61 -3.98 -10.37
CA LEU A 75 -10.55 -4.95 -10.61
C LEU A 75 -10.87 -5.88 -11.80
N ASP A 76 -12.08 -6.46 -11.81
CA ASP A 76 -12.50 -7.44 -12.82
C ASP A 76 -12.68 -6.83 -14.22
N GLY A 77 -12.91 -5.51 -14.31
CA GLY A 77 -12.97 -4.79 -15.57
C GLY A 77 -11.61 -4.38 -16.13
N LEU A 78 -10.58 -4.33 -15.29
CA LEU A 78 -9.26 -3.79 -15.65
C LEU A 78 -8.16 -4.86 -15.72
N ALA A 79 -8.36 -5.99 -15.05
CA ALA A 79 -7.42 -7.11 -15.00
C ALA A 79 -8.08 -8.42 -15.41
N THR A 80 -7.30 -9.34 -15.93
CA THR A 80 -7.71 -10.70 -16.26
C THR A 80 -6.86 -11.72 -15.52
N GLU A 81 -7.31 -12.97 -15.42
CA GLU A 81 -6.58 -14.08 -14.79
C GLU A 81 -6.10 -13.76 -13.36
N VAL A 82 -6.92 -13.01 -12.60
CA VAL A 82 -6.56 -12.59 -11.24
C VAL A 82 -6.46 -13.79 -10.30
N PRO A 83 -5.25 -14.12 -9.76
CA PRO A 83 -5.10 -15.24 -8.84
C PRO A 83 -5.96 -15.10 -7.58
N ALA A 84 -6.41 -16.22 -7.01
CA ALA A 84 -7.20 -16.22 -5.77
C ALA A 84 -6.43 -15.57 -4.60
N GLU A 85 -5.11 -15.77 -4.55
CA GLU A 85 -4.22 -15.16 -3.57
C GLU A 85 -4.17 -13.63 -3.70
N ALA A 86 -4.14 -13.12 -4.94
CA ALA A 86 -4.18 -11.67 -5.18
C ALA A 86 -5.53 -11.07 -4.76
N ARG A 87 -6.64 -11.78 -4.97
CA ARG A 87 -7.97 -11.34 -4.49
C ARG A 87 -8.03 -11.27 -2.98
N LYS A 88 -7.50 -12.29 -2.27
CA LYS A 88 -7.43 -12.27 -0.80
C LYS A 88 -6.63 -11.08 -0.28
N LEU A 89 -5.52 -10.75 -0.93
CA LEU A 89 -4.74 -9.56 -0.57
C LEU A 89 -5.51 -8.26 -0.85
N ALA A 90 -6.20 -8.17 -1.99
CA ALA A 90 -7.04 -7.01 -2.30
C ALA A 90 -8.16 -6.84 -1.27
N GLU A 91 -8.87 -7.90 -0.91
CA GLU A 91 -9.94 -7.89 0.10
C GLU A 91 -9.43 -7.51 1.50
N ALA A 92 -8.20 -7.91 1.85
CA ALA A 92 -7.62 -7.64 3.16
C ALA A 92 -7.01 -6.23 3.29
N PHE A 93 -6.47 -5.67 2.20
CA PHE A 93 -5.66 -4.44 2.23
C PHE A 93 -6.18 -3.30 1.37
N TRP A 94 -7.32 -3.46 0.69
CA TRP A 94 -8.00 -2.38 -0.02
C TRP A 94 -9.32 -2.02 0.68
N PRO A 95 -9.56 -0.71 0.83
CA PRO A 95 -8.72 0.44 0.51
C PRO A 95 -7.43 0.50 1.33
N GLY A 96 -6.30 0.90 0.72
CA GLY A 96 -5.05 1.05 1.45
C GLY A 96 -3.76 1.04 0.61
N GLY A 97 -2.64 0.87 1.31
CA GLY A 97 -1.28 1.00 0.78
C GLY A 97 -0.76 -0.20 -0.02
N LEU A 98 -1.63 -1.04 -0.61
CA LEU A 98 -1.27 -2.18 -1.46
C LEU A 98 -1.46 -1.85 -2.94
N THR A 99 -0.46 -2.16 -3.77
CA THR A 99 -0.53 -2.15 -5.23
C THR A 99 -0.29 -3.56 -5.75
N LEU A 100 -1.17 -4.06 -6.62
CA LEU A 100 -1.05 -5.37 -7.26
C LEU A 100 -0.74 -5.19 -8.75
N ILE A 101 0.33 -5.83 -9.24
CA ILE A 101 0.60 -5.96 -10.67
C ILE A 101 -0.10 -7.22 -11.16
N LEU A 102 -0.95 -7.06 -12.18
CA LEU A 102 -1.80 -8.10 -12.72
C LEU A 102 -1.72 -8.11 -14.26
N HIS A 103 -2.18 -9.16 -14.90
CA HIS A 103 -2.41 -9.13 -16.35
C HIS A 103 -3.52 -8.13 -16.67
N ALA A 104 -3.23 -7.18 -17.58
CA ALA A 104 -4.21 -6.20 -18.01
C ALA A 104 -5.32 -6.86 -18.83
N GLN A 105 -6.56 -6.36 -18.72
CA GLN A 105 -7.66 -6.81 -19.54
C GLN A 105 -7.37 -6.47 -21.03
N PRO A 106 -7.23 -7.47 -21.94
CA PRO A 106 -6.80 -7.23 -23.31
C PRO A 106 -7.76 -6.39 -24.16
N SER A 107 -9.02 -6.29 -23.73
CA SER A 107 -10.05 -5.49 -24.42
C SER A 107 -9.97 -4.00 -24.17
N LEU A 108 -9.09 -3.56 -23.23
CA LEU A 108 -8.94 -2.14 -22.92
C LEU A 108 -7.96 -1.47 -23.89
N ASP A 109 -8.44 -0.42 -24.53
CA ASP A 109 -7.61 0.44 -25.40
C ASP A 109 -7.01 1.59 -24.56
N TRP A 110 -5.97 1.28 -23.81
CA TRP A 110 -5.20 2.24 -23.04
C TRP A 110 -3.70 2.12 -23.27
N ASP A 111 -2.98 3.22 -23.08
CA ASP A 111 -1.52 3.27 -23.21
C ASP A 111 -0.89 3.88 -21.96
N LEU A 112 -0.52 3.03 -21.03
CA LEU A 112 0.14 3.42 -19.77
C LEU A 112 1.68 3.46 -19.89
N GLY A 113 2.25 3.18 -21.07
CA GLY A 113 3.68 3.01 -21.31
C GLY A 113 4.04 1.55 -21.61
N GLU A 114 5.29 1.17 -21.38
CA GLU A 114 5.80 -0.18 -21.66
C GLU A 114 5.38 -1.17 -20.55
N THR A 115 4.11 -1.53 -20.49
CA THR A 115 3.52 -2.38 -19.45
C THR A 115 3.71 -3.87 -19.68
N LYS A 116 4.11 -4.28 -20.88
CA LYS A 116 4.25 -5.70 -21.28
C LYS A 116 2.98 -6.53 -21.02
N GLY A 117 1.81 -5.93 -21.21
CA GLY A 117 0.51 -6.58 -20.99
C GLY A 117 0.08 -6.66 -19.53
N THR A 118 0.71 -5.90 -18.63
CA THR A 118 0.33 -5.85 -17.21
C THR A 118 -0.26 -4.50 -16.83
N VAL A 119 -0.91 -4.46 -15.67
CA VAL A 119 -1.38 -3.23 -15.02
C VAL A 119 -1.14 -3.32 -13.52
N ALA A 120 -0.70 -2.22 -12.92
CA ALA A 120 -0.58 -2.10 -11.47
C ALA A 120 -1.82 -1.38 -10.93
N LEU A 121 -2.64 -2.04 -10.11
CA LEU A 121 -3.90 -1.51 -9.57
C LEU A 121 -3.78 -1.24 -8.07
N ARG A 122 -4.43 -0.17 -7.61
CA ARG A 122 -4.58 0.15 -6.18
C ARG A 122 -5.91 0.84 -5.90
N LEU A 123 -6.52 0.53 -4.77
CA LEU A 123 -7.65 1.25 -4.20
C LEU A 123 -7.16 2.04 -2.98
N PRO A 124 -6.98 3.37 -3.07
CA PRO A 124 -6.44 4.17 -1.97
C PRO A 124 -7.45 4.37 -0.84
N ALA A 125 -6.99 4.53 0.41
CA ALA A 125 -7.82 4.77 1.60
C ALA A 125 -7.88 6.25 1.99
N ASP A 126 -8.00 7.14 1.02
CA ASP A 126 -8.11 8.59 1.24
C ASP A 126 -9.42 9.11 0.67
N ASP A 127 -10.20 9.85 1.47
CA ASP A 127 -11.54 10.31 1.10
C ASP A 127 -11.54 11.28 -0.08
N VAL A 128 -10.53 12.16 -0.21
CA VAL A 128 -10.41 13.09 -1.34
C VAL A 128 -10.10 12.34 -2.62
N ALA A 129 -9.18 11.35 -2.52
CA ALA A 129 -8.88 10.48 -3.65
C ALA A 129 -10.10 9.66 -4.08
N GLN A 130 -10.86 9.10 -3.14
CA GLN A 130 -12.06 8.30 -3.41
C GLN A 130 -13.17 9.13 -4.07
N ASP A 131 -13.40 10.35 -3.59
CA ASP A 131 -14.36 11.27 -4.20
C ASP A 131 -13.96 11.60 -5.64
N LEU A 132 -12.69 11.95 -5.88
CA LEU A 132 -12.21 12.25 -7.23
C LEU A 132 -12.33 11.02 -8.15
N LEU A 133 -11.88 9.85 -7.71
CA LEU A 133 -11.97 8.60 -8.49
C LEU A 133 -13.43 8.21 -8.79
N THR A 134 -14.36 8.51 -7.89
CA THR A 134 -15.79 8.29 -8.12
C THR A 134 -16.33 9.19 -9.24
N LEU A 135 -15.82 10.42 -9.34
CA LEU A 135 -16.23 11.38 -10.37
C LEU A 135 -15.55 11.14 -11.74
N THR A 136 -14.31 10.65 -11.75
CA THR A 136 -13.49 10.54 -12.96
C THR A 136 -13.38 9.13 -13.50
N GLY A 137 -13.56 8.11 -12.65
CA GLY A 137 -13.14 6.74 -12.94
C GLY A 137 -11.65 6.52 -12.64
N PRO A 138 -11.06 5.43 -13.18
CA PRO A 138 -9.66 5.08 -12.96
C PRO A 138 -8.68 6.15 -13.42
N LEU A 139 -7.70 6.48 -12.59
CA LEU A 139 -6.64 7.44 -12.90
C LEU A 139 -5.26 6.76 -12.90
N ALA A 140 -4.44 7.06 -13.89
CA ALA A 140 -3.01 6.78 -13.84
C ALA A 140 -2.38 7.73 -12.82
N VAL A 141 -1.75 7.18 -11.77
CA VAL A 141 -1.24 7.99 -10.65
C VAL A 141 0.17 7.54 -10.28
N SER A 142 1.04 8.50 -10.07
CA SER A 142 2.39 8.25 -9.51
C SER A 142 2.63 9.22 -8.35
N SER A 143 3.63 8.94 -7.46
CA SER A 143 3.98 9.90 -6.40
C SER A 143 4.22 11.31 -6.95
N ALA A 144 3.74 12.34 -6.25
CA ALA A 144 3.80 13.74 -6.67
C ALA A 144 5.18 14.35 -6.40
N ASN A 145 6.20 13.89 -7.15
CA ASN A 145 7.58 14.37 -7.09
C ASN A 145 8.24 14.21 -8.46
N ARG A 146 9.30 14.94 -8.72
CA ARG A 146 10.21 14.61 -9.82
C ARG A 146 10.98 13.33 -9.52
N THR A 147 11.27 12.55 -10.54
CA THR A 147 12.02 11.28 -10.40
C THR A 147 13.36 11.53 -9.69
N GLY A 148 13.65 10.70 -8.68
CA GLY A 148 14.87 10.81 -7.86
C GLY A 148 14.73 11.72 -6.64
N LEU A 149 13.64 12.48 -6.49
CA LEU A 149 13.36 13.27 -5.29
C LEU A 149 12.39 12.51 -4.34
N PRO A 150 12.36 12.87 -3.04
CA PRO A 150 11.38 12.33 -2.09
C PRO A 150 9.95 12.60 -2.55
N ALA A 151 9.01 11.70 -2.24
CA ALA A 151 7.60 11.90 -2.51
C ALA A 151 7.04 13.03 -1.64
N ALA A 152 6.19 13.88 -2.24
CA ALA A 152 5.53 14.96 -1.52
C ALA A 152 4.56 14.43 -0.45
N GLN A 153 4.57 15.06 0.71
CA GLN A 153 3.67 14.78 1.83
C GLN A 153 2.56 15.83 1.97
N THR A 154 2.66 16.95 1.22
CA THR A 154 1.67 18.01 1.14
C THR A 154 1.52 18.48 -0.31
N ALA A 155 0.41 19.13 -0.65
CA ALA A 155 0.23 19.72 -1.98
C ALA A 155 1.26 20.81 -2.25
N ALA A 156 1.66 21.60 -1.26
CA ALA A 156 2.68 22.65 -1.38
C ALA A 156 4.07 22.07 -1.74
N GLU A 157 4.46 20.95 -1.12
CA GLU A 157 5.69 20.23 -1.51
C GLU A 157 5.61 19.72 -2.96
N ALA A 158 4.45 19.18 -3.38
CA ALA A 158 4.23 18.74 -4.75
C ALA A 158 4.30 19.90 -5.74
N GLU A 159 3.68 21.05 -5.42
CA GLU A 159 3.68 22.26 -6.26
C GLU A 159 5.10 22.78 -6.46
N THR A 160 5.93 22.79 -5.42
CA THR A 160 7.34 23.19 -5.51
C THR A 160 8.11 22.36 -6.54
N MET A 161 7.78 21.07 -6.70
CA MET A 161 8.49 20.16 -7.61
C MET A 161 7.86 20.10 -9.01
N LEU A 162 6.55 20.20 -9.12
CA LEU A 162 5.79 19.93 -10.36
C LEU A 162 5.25 21.21 -11.02
N ALA A 163 5.09 22.29 -10.23
CA ALA A 163 4.72 23.63 -10.71
C ALA A 163 3.59 23.62 -11.77
N GLU A 164 3.83 24.28 -12.90
CA GLU A 164 2.86 24.47 -13.98
C GLU A 164 2.51 23.19 -14.76
N SER A 165 3.18 22.06 -14.49
CA SER A 165 2.83 20.77 -15.09
C SER A 165 1.52 20.20 -14.55
N VAL A 166 0.94 20.82 -13.53
CA VAL A 166 -0.29 20.40 -12.85
C VAL A 166 -1.29 21.55 -12.84
N GLU A 167 -2.53 21.26 -13.22
CA GLU A 167 -3.61 22.29 -13.25
C GLU A 167 -4.20 22.50 -11.86
N VAL A 168 -4.43 21.44 -11.09
CA VAL A 168 -5.13 21.48 -9.80
C VAL A 168 -4.33 20.73 -8.73
N TYR A 169 -4.16 21.36 -7.57
CA TYR A 169 -3.62 20.77 -6.36
C TYR A 169 -4.72 20.66 -5.31
N LEU A 170 -5.05 19.44 -4.90
CA LEU A 170 -6.00 19.17 -3.81
C LEU A 170 -5.23 18.96 -2.51
N GLU A 171 -5.32 19.93 -1.57
CA GLU A 171 -4.64 19.84 -0.28
C GLU A 171 -5.56 19.18 0.75
N GLY A 172 -5.15 18.04 1.30
CA GLY A 172 -5.88 17.29 2.33
C GLY A 172 -5.13 17.18 3.65
N GLY A 173 -4.07 17.99 3.84
CA GLY A 173 -3.15 17.88 4.97
C GLY A 173 -1.99 16.91 4.70
N ARG A 174 -1.09 16.80 5.68
CA ARG A 174 0.10 15.97 5.57
C ARG A 174 -0.25 14.48 5.44
N ARG A 175 0.51 13.74 4.61
CA ARG A 175 0.39 12.30 4.41
C ARG A 175 1.72 11.58 4.72
N PRO A 176 1.68 10.37 5.35
CA PRO A 176 0.49 9.77 5.93
C PRO A 176 -0.10 10.58 7.10
N VAL A 177 -1.39 10.37 7.41
CA VAL A 177 -2.10 11.11 8.47
C VAL A 177 -1.50 10.81 9.85
N ASP A 178 -1.15 9.56 10.10
CA ASP A 178 -0.54 9.12 11.36
C ASP A 178 0.97 9.36 11.29
N GLY A 179 1.41 10.52 11.74
CA GLY A 179 2.76 11.06 11.59
C GLY A 179 3.93 10.26 12.21
N GLU A 180 3.70 9.02 12.63
CA GLU A 180 4.72 8.12 13.19
C GLU A 180 5.37 7.20 12.14
N ALA A 181 4.77 7.03 10.95
CA ALA A 181 5.39 6.26 9.89
C ALA A 181 6.23 7.18 8.99
N GLU A 182 7.49 6.84 8.75
CA GLU A 182 8.22 7.40 7.62
C GLU A 182 7.35 7.28 6.38
N SER A 183 7.25 8.36 5.60
CA SER A 183 6.47 8.43 4.36
C SER A 183 6.84 7.26 3.42
N ALA A 184 6.17 6.14 3.59
CA ALA A 184 6.39 4.97 2.77
C ALA A 184 5.37 4.94 1.62
N PRO A 185 5.83 4.76 0.38
CA PRO A 185 4.92 4.53 -0.75
C PRO A 185 4.21 3.18 -0.58
N SER A 186 3.21 2.87 -1.44
CA SER A 186 2.52 1.59 -1.39
C SER A 186 3.49 0.40 -1.55
N THR A 187 3.21 -0.70 -0.86
CA THR A 187 3.85 -1.99 -1.14
C THR A 187 3.35 -2.51 -2.49
N ILE A 188 4.27 -2.98 -3.36
CA ILE A 188 3.92 -3.49 -4.69
C ILE A 188 4.20 -5.00 -4.72
N ILE A 189 3.18 -5.76 -5.14
CA ILE A 189 3.26 -7.21 -5.32
C ILE A 189 3.02 -7.55 -6.79
N ASP A 190 3.92 -8.32 -7.39
CA ASP A 190 3.70 -8.96 -8.68
C ASP A 190 2.83 -10.20 -8.46
N ALA A 191 1.66 -10.18 -9.09
CA ALA A 191 0.66 -11.23 -9.06
C ALA A 191 0.35 -11.77 -10.48
N THR A 192 1.27 -11.59 -11.40
CA THR A 192 1.17 -12.16 -12.76
C THR A 192 1.55 -13.64 -12.81
N SER A 193 2.16 -14.16 -11.75
CA SER A 193 2.54 -15.57 -11.60
C SER A 193 2.47 -16.00 -10.14
N LEU A 194 2.48 -17.32 -9.89
CA LEU A 194 2.56 -17.91 -8.56
C LEU A 194 3.94 -18.53 -8.35
N PRO A 195 4.48 -18.44 -7.13
CA PRO A 195 4.00 -17.68 -5.99
C PRO A 195 4.09 -16.17 -6.21
N LEU A 196 3.15 -15.41 -5.60
CA LEU A 196 3.17 -13.94 -5.64
C LEU A 196 4.49 -13.41 -5.07
N ARG A 197 4.97 -12.26 -5.58
CA ARG A 197 6.28 -11.70 -5.18
C ARG A 197 6.20 -10.22 -4.84
N VAL A 198 6.75 -9.82 -3.71
CA VAL A 198 6.97 -8.40 -3.39
C VAL A 198 8.07 -7.85 -4.30
N VAL A 199 7.75 -6.85 -5.12
CA VAL A 199 8.71 -6.13 -5.98
C VAL A 199 9.15 -4.80 -5.39
N ARG A 200 8.36 -4.25 -4.46
CA ARG A 200 8.72 -3.08 -3.67
C ARG A 200 8.08 -3.15 -2.29
N GLN A 201 8.90 -3.12 -1.26
CA GLN A 201 8.44 -2.93 0.12
C GLN A 201 7.98 -1.48 0.32
N GLY A 202 6.88 -1.29 1.04
CA GLY A 202 6.28 0.01 1.31
C GLY A 202 5.45 -0.02 2.60
N ALA A 203 4.28 0.63 2.60
CA ALA A 203 3.43 0.83 3.77
C ALA A 203 2.93 -0.46 4.45
N ILE A 204 2.89 -1.60 3.74
CA ILE A 204 2.48 -2.89 4.31
C ILE A 204 3.68 -3.81 4.38
N SER A 205 4.01 -4.32 5.58
CA SER A 205 5.15 -5.21 5.77
C SER A 205 4.92 -6.60 5.17
N LEU A 206 6.01 -7.31 4.84
CA LEU A 206 5.95 -8.68 4.31
C LEU A 206 5.28 -9.64 5.31
N GLU A 207 5.52 -9.45 6.62
CA GLU A 207 4.91 -10.26 7.68
C GLU A 207 3.38 -10.16 7.62
N ARG A 208 2.83 -8.94 7.55
CA ARG A 208 1.39 -8.72 7.43
C ARG A 208 0.80 -9.31 6.15
N ILE A 209 1.55 -9.25 5.05
CA ILE A 209 1.15 -9.86 3.77
C ILE A 209 1.08 -11.39 3.94
N ARG A 210 2.06 -11.99 4.61
CA ARG A 210 2.12 -13.45 4.85
C ARG A 210 1.09 -13.96 5.84
N GLU A 211 0.56 -13.12 6.71
CA GLU A 211 -0.59 -13.46 7.55
C GLU A 211 -1.83 -13.79 6.70
N VAL A 212 -1.99 -13.14 5.54
CA VAL A 212 -3.12 -13.35 4.62
C VAL A 212 -2.79 -14.41 3.57
N VAL A 213 -1.58 -14.36 2.99
CA VAL A 213 -1.09 -15.29 1.96
C VAL A 213 0.33 -15.73 2.32
N PRO A 214 0.49 -16.85 3.05
CA PRO A 214 1.80 -17.29 3.57
C PRO A 214 2.87 -17.55 2.50
N GLY A 215 2.46 -17.92 1.28
CA GLY A 215 3.36 -18.26 0.17
C GLY A 215 3.94 -17.05 -0.59
N VAL A 216 3.70 -15.81 -0.16
CA VAL A 216 4.26 -14.62 -0.84
C VAL A 216 5.76 -14.54 -0.62
N LEU A 217 6.50 -14.41 -1.72
CA LEU A 217 7.95 -14.24 -1.71
C LEU A 217 8.32 -12.77 -1.44
N GLY A 218 9.31 -12.55 -0.60
CA GLY A 218 9.95 -11.25 -0.42
C GLY A 218 10.77 -10.84 -1.65
N ALA A 219 11.23 -9.60 -1.66
CA ALA A 219 12.10 -9.10 -2.71
C ALA A 219 13.42 -9.88 -2.72
N GLY A 220 13.73 -10.53 -3.86
CA GLY A 220 14.93 -11.35 -4.02
C GLY A 220 14.87 -12.76 -3.41
N GLU A 221 13.77 -13.16 -2.78
CA GLU A 221 13.61 -14.54 -2.31
C GLU A 221 13.37 -15.48 -3.49
N GLU A 222 14.00 -16.66 -3.44
CA GLU A 222 13.75 -17.76 -4.38
C GLU A 222 12.62 -18.65 -3.84
N PRO A 223 11.78 -19.25 -4.72
CA PRO A 223 10.83 -20.27 -4.30
C PRO A 223 11.60 -21.44 -3.65
N ALA A 224 11.09 -21.95 -2.51
CA ALA A 224 11.66 -23.15 -1.90
C ALA A 224 11.69 -24.27 -2.96
N THR A 225 12.87 -24.84 -3.19
CA THR A 225 13.01 -25.98 -4.09
C THR A 225 12.24 -27.17 -3.50
N ALA A 226 11.59 -27.97 -4.35
CA ALA A 226 10.75 -29.10 -3.92
C ALA A 226 11.44 -30.09 -2.99
N ASP A 227 12.77 -30.03 -2.86
CA ASP A 227 13.60 -30.87 -2.01
C ASP A 227 13.68 -30.40 -0.54
N GLU A 228 13.39 -29.09 -0.27
CA GLU A 228 13.37 -28.54 1.10
C GLU A 228 12.02 -28.73 1.81
N ALA A 229 10.94 -28.89 1.04
CA ALA A 229 9.59 -29.12 1.57
C ALA A 229 9.38 -30.56 2.12
N ALA A 230 10.35 -31.48 1.88
CA ALA A 230 10.29 -32.90 2.29
C ALA A 230 11.05 -33.19 3.58
N LYS A 231 11.61 -32.22 4.30
CA LYS A 231 12.28 -32.45 5.56
C LYS A 231 11.25 -32.45 6.70
N PRO A 232 10.93 -33.60 7.30
CA PRO A 232 10.04 -33.65 8.45
C PRO A 232 10.69 -32.88 9.61
N ALA A 233 9.89 -32.07 10.32
CA ALA A 233 10.30 -31.40 11.55
C ALA A 233 10.95 -32.47 12.48
N ALA A 234 12.19 -32.23 12.87
CA ALA A 234 12.91 -33.10 13.77
C ALA A 234 12.12 -33.19 15.09
N GLU A 235 11.68 -34.40 15.40
CA GLU A 235 11.14 -34.76 16.70
C GLU A 235 12.15 -34.39 17.80
N SER A 236 11.67 -33.56 18.76
CA SER A 236 12.35 -33.38 20.03
C SER A 236 12.49 -34.75 20.72
N PRO A 237 13.66 -35.07 21.29
CA PRO A 237 13.81 -36.32 22.04
C PRO A 237 12.92 -36.26 23.29
N ALA A 238 12.08 -37.27 23.44
CA ALA A 238 11.31 -37.51 24.65
C ALA A 238 12.27 -37.79 25.82
N GLU A 239 12.10 -37.08 26.90
CA GLU A 239 12.70 -37.27 28.19
C GLU A 239 12.15 -38.61 28.79
N GLU A 240 13.02 -39.63 28.97
CA GLU A 240 12.71 -40.85 29.70
C GLU A 240 12.54 -40.54 31.21
N PRO A 241 11.56 -41.15 31.92
CA PRO A 241 11.45 -41.00 33.36
C PRO A 241 12.38 -41.99 34.07
N ALA A 242 13.35 -41.48 34.84
CA ALA A 242 14.16 -42.29 35.74
C ALA A 242 13.37 -42.64 37.00
N ALA A 243 13.39 -43.95 37.27
CA ALA A 243 12.72 -44.62 38.41
C ALA A 243 13.31 -44.28 39.76
N GLU A 244 12.40 -44.29 40.72
CA GLU A 244 12.41 -44.29 42.16
C GLU A 244 13.48 -45.20 42.80
N THR A 245 14.18 -44.67 43.82
CA THR A 245 14.54 -45.50 45.00
C THR A 245 14.46 -44.65 46.27
N ALA A 246 13.72 -45.21 47.22
CA ALA A 246 13.40 -44.69 48.54
C ALA A 246 14.53 -44.92 49.57
N ALA A 247 14.56 -44.04 50.57
CA ALA A 247 14.72 -44.28 52.04
C ALA A 247 15.28 -43.00 52.68
N GLY A 248 14.59 -42.40 53.59
CA GLY A 248 14.51 -42.69 54.96
C GLY A 248 14.79 -41.50 55.81
N SER A 249 13.79 -41.14 56.62
CA SER A 249 13.88 -40.76 58.04
C SER A 249 14.23 -39.33 58.52
N ALA A 250 13.25 -38.82 59.21
CA ALA A 250 13.20 -38.13 60.54
C ALA A 250 13.36 -36.60 60.63
N ALA A 251 12.25 -36.00 61.00
CA ALA A 251 11.95 -35.20 62.21
C ALA A 251 12.75 -33.89 62.38
N GLU A 252 12.08 -32.78 62.47
CA GLU A 252 11.60 -32.08 63.64
C GLU A 252 11.07 -30.67 63.30
N GLU A 253 9.86 -30.39 63.73
CA GLU A 253 9.23 -29.08 63.95
C GLU A 253 9.66 -28.58 65.35
N PRO A 254 9.34 -27.38 65.88
CA PRO A 254 8.54 -26.25 65.40
C PRO A 254 9.01 -24.85 65.82
N ALA A 255 8.10 -23.89 65.66
CA ALA A 255 7.84 -22.63 66.37
C ALA A 255 8.16 -21.33 65.66
N GLU A 256 7.09 -20.67 65.24
CA GLU A 256 6.35 -19.53 65.88
C GLU A 256 7.06 -18.17 65.81
N ALA A 257 6.51 -17.19 65.14
CA ALA A 257 5.72 -16.08 65.66
C ALA A 257 5.58 -14.93 64.70
N LYS A 258 4.34 -14.58 64.44
CA LYS A 258 3.85 -13.25 64.03
C LYS A 258 3.84 -12.36 65.31
N PRO A 259 3.62 -11.01 65.35
CA PRO A 259 2.82 -10.21 64.36
C PRO A 259 3.21 -8.71 64.22
N ALA A 260 2.39 -8.05 63.42
CA ALA A 260 1.79 -6.71 63.51
C ALA A 260 2.59 -5.46 63.12
N ALA A 261 2.07 -4.76 62.14
CA ALA A 261 1.23 -3.54 62.09
C ALA A 261 1.99 -2.22 62.30
N GLU A 262 1.83 -1.31 61.39
CA GLU A 262 1.01 -0.10 61.41
C GLU A 262 1.46 0.91 60.32
N THR A 263 0.53 1.37 59.54
CA THR A 263 0.47 2.68 58.92
C THR A 263 0.22 3.74 60.01
N PRO A 264 0.38 5.11 59.86
CA PRO A 264 -0.19 5.91 58.79
C PRO A 264 0.55 7.23 58.43
N GLU A 265 -0.02 7.88 57.41
CA GLU A 265 -0.17 9.33 57.14
C GLU A 265 1.03 10.31 57.24
N ALA A 266 1.27 10.99 56.17
CA ALA A 266 1.01 12.42 55.96
C ALA A 266 1.10 12.74 54.47
#